data_1aeac4d7b616fc5ca35cbcadfa98a1cd
#
_entry.id   1aeac4d7b616fc5ca35cbcadfa98a1cd
#
_cell.length_a   1.000
_cell.length_b   1.000
_cell.length_c   1.000
_cell.angle_alpha   90.00
_cell.angle_beta   90.00
_cell.angle_gamma   90.00
#
_symmetry.space_group_name_H-M   'P 1'
#
loop_
_entity.id
_entity.type
_entity.pdbx_description
1 polymer ?
#
loop_
_entity_poly.entity_id
_entity_poly.type
_entity_poly.pdbx_seq_one_letter_code
_entity_poly.pdbx_strand_id
1 'polypeptide(L)'
;MTTTALVPTAIEALHLPAHLDGQRGSNRGGDGRAQIAADNDIDAIKAWLARFIDTRTTFDSYRKEAERLLLWATVELGKPLSSLVHEDWLRYRHFLQDPQPAERWISPAGRKFPRAHPQWRPFAGPLSPSSQRQAAIILNALFSWLVQAGYLAGNPLA
;
A
#
# COMPACT_ATOMS: atom_id res chain seq x y z
N MET A 1 -8.16 27.56 -1.26
CA MET A 1 -7.36 26.54 -1.94
C MET A 1 -8.14 25.22 -1.92
N THR A 2 -8.52 24.76 -3.07
CA THR A 2 -9.29 23.51 -3.17
C THR A 2 -8.33 22.34 -3.00
N THR A 3 -8.50 21.58 -1.94
CA THR A 3 -7.77 20.31 -1.79
C THR A 3 -8.50 19.27 -2.62
N THR A 4 -7.88 18.80 -3.70
CA THR A 4 -8.43 17.70 -4.46
C THR A 4 -8.31 16.44 -3.63
N ALA A 5 -9.44 15.84 -3.26
CA ALA A 5 -9.43 14.58 -2.54
C ALA A 5 -8.82 13.50 -3.43
N LEU A 6 -7.86 12.73 -2.88
CA LEU A 6 -7.31 11.60 -3.60
C LEU A 6 -8.37 10.50 -3.71
N VAL A 7 -8.45 9.90 -4.88
CA VAL A 7 -9.34 8.77 -5.16
C VAL A 7 -8.45 7.53 -5.30
N PRO A 8 -8.84 6.37 -4.72
CA PRO A 8 -8.08 5.15 -4.94
C PRO A 8 -7.90 4.85 -6.42
N THR A 9 -6.64 4.72 -6.83
CA THR A 9 -6.24 4.51 -8.22
C THR A 9 -5.22 3.39 -8.26
N ALA A 10 -5.26 2.56 -9.30
CA ALA A 10 -4.28 1.49 -9.47
C ALA A 10 -2.86 2.06 -9.45
N ILE A 11 -1.94 1.33 -8.81
CA ILE A 11 -0.57 1.80 -8.56
C ILE A 11 0.17 2.21 -9.85
N GLU A 12 -0.17 1.59 -10.98
CA GLU A 12 0.44 1.90 -12.28
C GLU A 12 0.12 3.31 -12.77
N ALA A 13 -1.02 3.86 -12.33
CA ALA A 13 -1.49 5.19 -12.74
C ALA A 13 -1.47 6.21 -11.60
N LEU A 14 -0.96 5.81 -10.43
CA LEU A 14 -0.98 6.66 -9.25
C LEU A 14 0.17 7.66 -9.27
N HIS A 15 -0.16 8.94 -9.14
CA HIS A 15 0.80 10.03 -9.00
C HIS A 15 0.58 10.69 -7.64
N LEU A 16 1.56 10.57 -6.75
CA LEU A 16 1.46 11.12 -5.41
C LEU A 16 2.23 12.45 -5.31
N PRO A 17 1.66 13.45 -4.63
CA PRO A 17 2.40 14.68 -4.35
C PRO A 17 3.58 14.40 -3.42
N ALA A 18 4.53 15.32 -3.38
CA ALA A 18 5.80 15.13 -2.65
C ALA A 18 5.60 14.79 -1.17
N HIS A 19 4.59 15.35 -0.53
CA HIS A 19 4.33 15.08 0.90
C HIS A 19 3.73 13.69 1.17
N LEU A 20 3.32 12.97 0.13
CA LEU A 20 2.70 11.63 0.24
C LEU A 20 3.51 10.55 -0.47
N ASP A 21 4.57 10.90 -1.20
CA ASP A 21 5.33 9.92 -2.00
C ASP A 21 6.37 9.14 -1.20
N GLY A 22 6.67 9.57 0.01
CA GLY A 22 7.59 8.87 0.90
C GLY A 22 9.05 9.26 0.78
N GLN A 23 9.42 10.22 -0.08
CA GLN A 23 10.81 10.69 -0.14
C GLN A 23 11.31 11.16 1.23
N ARG A 24 10.42 11.72 2.04
CA ARG A 24 10.70 12.22 3.39
C ARG A 24 9.91 11.49 4.46
N GLY A 25 9.59 10.21 4.23
CA GLY A 25 8.89 9.42 5.22
C GLY A 25 9.68 9.30 6.52
N SER A 26 8.99 9.40 7.66
CA SER A 26 9.62 9.40 8.99
C SER A 26 10.31 8.08 9.32
N ASN A 27 9.92 7.00 8.68
CA ASN A 27 10.52 5.68 8.87
C ASN A 27 11.52 5.32 7.76
N ARG A 28 11.95 6.30 6.94
CA ARG A 28 12.98 6.07 5.93
C ARG A 28 14.32 5.75 6.58
N GLY A 29 15.06 4.83 5.97
CA GLY A 29 16.44 4.55 6.38
C GLY A 29 17.36 5.73 6.12
N GLY A 30 18.52 5.74 6.76
CA GLY A 30 19.50 6.82 6.60
C GLY A 30 20.08 6.88 5.19
N ASP A 31 20.67 8.04 4.87
CA ASP A 31 21.26 8.30 3.56
C ASP A 31 22.31 7.26 3.18
N GLY A 32 22.28 6.83 1.91
CA GLY A 32 23.25 5.91 1.37
C GLY A 32 23.13 4.47 1.83
N ARG A 33 22.10 4.12 2.58
CA ARG A 33 21.90 2.76 3.09
C ARG A 33 21.05 1.88 2.20
N ALA A 34 20.22 2.48 1.33
CA ALA A 34 19.30 1.70 0.50
C ALA A 34 20.07 0.87 -0.53
N GLN A 35 19.75 -0.42 -0.58
CA GLN A 35 20.30 -1.37 -1.54
C GLN A 35 19.44 -1.48 -2.80
N ILE A 36 18.41 -0.63 -2.93
CA ILE A 36 17.48 -0.61 -4.05
C ILE A 36 17.44 0.81 -4.64
N ALA A 37 17.21 0.88 -5.95
CA ALA A 37 17.09 2.16 -6.64
C ALA A 37 15.66 2.70 -6.50
N ALA A 38 15.34 3.18 -5.31
CA ALA A 38 14.00 3.70 -5.00
C ALA A 38 14.12 4.94 -4.13
N ASP A 39 13.55 6.06 -4.60
CA ASP A 39 13.50 7.31 -3.86
C ASP A 39 12.13 7.58 -3.24
N ASN A 40 11.14 6.79 -3.59
CA ASN A 40 9.77 6.96 -3.12
C ASN A 40 9.12 5.60 -2.89
N ASP A 41 7.97 5.62 -2.20
CA ASP A 41 7.31 4.39 -1.76
C ASP A 41 6.79 3.54 -2.92
N ILE A 42 6.28 4.16 -3.99
CA ILE A 42 5.81 3.41 -5.16
C ILE A 42 6.97 2.66 -5.80
N ASP A 43 8.12 3.30 -5.99
CA ASP A 43 9.30 2.66 -6.58
C ASP A 43 9.84 1.56 -5.66
N ALA A 44 9.78 1.74 -4.35
CA ALA A 44 10.17 0.73 -3.38
C ALA A 44 9.28 -0.52 -3.49
N ILE A 45 7.97 -0.32 -3.60
CA ILE A 45 7.02 -1.43 -3.81
C ILE A 45 7.30 -2.13 -5.13
N LYS A 46 7.54 -1.37 -6.20
CA LYS A 46 7.87 -1.95 -7.51
C LYS A 46 9.16 -2.78 -7.47
N ALA A 47 10.17 -2.31 -6.73
CA ALA A 47 11.41 -3.07 -6.55
C ALA A 47 11.16 -4.39 -5.85
N TRP A 48 10.32 -4.40 -4.83
CA TRP A 48 9.93 -5.63 -4.14
C TRP A 48 9.16 -6.57 -5.05
N LEU A 49 8.20 -6.05 -5.81
CA LEU A 49 7.38 -6.85 -6.73
C LEU A 49 8.19 -7.44 -7.88
N ALA A 50 9.25 -6.78 -8.31
CA ALA A 50 10.12 -7.26 -9.39
C ALA A 50 10.72 -8.65 -9.09
N ARG A 51 10.85 -9.00 -7.80
CA ARG A 51 11.36 -10.30 -7.37
C ARG A 51 10.41 -11.44 -7.73
N PHE A 52 9.14 -11.15 -8.01
CA PHE A 52 8.07 -12.14 -8.23
C PHE A 52 7.51 -12.08 -9.64
N ILE A 53 8.22 -11.46 -10.57
CA ILE A 53 7.72 -11.23 -11.94
C ILE A 53 7.43 -12.54 -12.68
N ASP A 54 8.14 -13.62 -12.34
CA ASP A 54 7.97 -14.93 -12.98
C ASP A 54 6.93 -15.81 -12.27
N THR A 55 6.34 -15.33 -11.16
CA THR A 55 5.31 -16.03 -10.40
C THR A 55 4.06 -15.18 -10.36
N ARG A 56 3.24 -15.29 -11.40
CA ARG A 56 2.14 -14.36 -11.64
C ARG A 56 1.13 -14.29 -10.49
N THR A 57 0.75 -15.42 -9.91
CA THR A 57 -0.21 -15.43 -8.80
C THR A 57 0.34 -14.75 -7.56
N THR A 58 1.62 -15.00 -7.25
CA THR A 58 2.29 -14.32 -6.13
C THR A 58 2.41 -12.82 -6.39
N PHE A 59 2.84 -12.45 -7.58
CA PHE A 59 2.95 -11.05 -7.98
C PHE A 59 1.62 -10.31 -7.80
N ASP A 60 0.53 -10.89 -8.32
CA ASP A 60 -0.79 -10.25 -8.24
C ASP A 60 -1.28 -10.12 -6.80
N SER A 61 -1.10 -11.15 -5.98
CA SER A 61 -1.48 -11.12 -4.57
C SER A 61 -0.66 -10.10 -3.78
N TYR A 62 0.63 -10.04 -4.01
CA TYR A 62 1.54 -9.13 -3.31
C TYR A 62 1.27 -7.69 -3.74
N ARG A 63 1.09 -7.45 -5.04
CA ARG A 63 0.73 -6.12 -5.55
C ARG A 63 -0.59 -5.64 -4.92
N LYS A 64 -1.58 -6.50 -4.87
CA LYS A 64 -2.90 -6.18 -4.32
C LYS A 64 -2.80 -5.67 -2.87
N GLU A 65 -2.08 -6.39 -2.02
CA GLU A 65 -1.99 -6.00 -0.61
C GLU A 65 -1.13 -4.74 -0.41
N ALA A 66 -0.02 -4.63 -1.11
CA ALA A 66 0.83 -3.44 -1.03
C ALA A 66 0.08 -2.19 -1.52
N GLU A 67 -0.64 -2.31 -2.63
CA GLU A 67 -1.44 -1.23 -3.21
C GLU A 67 -2.55 -0.78 -2.26
N ARG A 68 -3.26 -1.70 -1.65
CA ARG A 68 -4.33 -1.40 -0.69
C ARG A 68 -3.81 -0.59 0.49
N LEU A 69 -2.69 -1.01 1.07
CA LEU A 69 -2.10 -0.31 2.21
C LEU A 69 -1.57 1.07 1.82
N LEU A 70 -0.88 1.17 0.68
CA LEU A 70 -0.38 2.45 0.17
C LEU A 70 -1.52 3.45 -0.03
N LEU A 71 -2.59 3.00 -0.67
CA LEU A 71 -3.75 3.84 -0.93
C LEU A 71 -4.45 4.26 0.37
N TRP A 72 -4.63 3.33 1.30
CA TRP A 72 -5.25 3.67 2.59
C TRP A 72 -4.42 4.70 3.35
N ALA A 73 -3.10 4.53 3.41
CA ALA A 73 -2.22 5.46 4.09
C ALA A 73 -2.33 6.87 3.49
N THR A 74 -2.29 6.98 2.17
CA THR A 74 -2.29 8.27 1.48
C THR A 74 -3.67 8.91 1.44
N VAL A 75 -4.73 8.13 1.18
CA VAL A 75 -6.09 8.67 1.04
C VAL A 75 -6.75 8.91 2.38
N GLU A 76 -6.70 7.94 3.30
CA GLU A 76 -7.41 8.06 4.58
C GLU A 76 -6.56 8.73 5.67
N LEU A 77 -5.27 8.46 5.75
CA LEU A 77 -4.42 9.03 6.78
C LEU A 77 -3.69 10.28 6.33
N GLY A 78 -3.57 10.52 5.03
CA GLY A 78 -2.78 11.63 4.51
C GLY A 78 -1.30 11.51 4.85
N LYS A 79 -0.77 10.28 4.93
CA LYS A 79 0.64 10.00 5.19
C LYS A 79 1.23 9.08 4.13
N PRO A 80 2.52 9.18 3.85
CA PRO A 80 3.17 8.19 3.01
C PRO A 80 3.29 6.84 3.74
N LEU A 81 3.39 5.75 2.98
CA LEU A 81 3.59 4.41 3.53
C LEU A 81 4.81 4.36 4.44
N SER A 82 5.88 5.06 4.08
CA SER A 82 7.13 5.12 4.87
C SER A 82 7.04 6.01 6.11
N SER A 83 5.87 6.52 6.46
CA SER A 83 5.60 7.22 7.72
C SER A 83 4.65 6.46 8.63
N LEU A 84 4.19 5.28 8.22
CA LEU A 84 3.27 4.48 9.04
C LEU A 84 3.97 4.02 10.33
N VAL A 85 3.23 4.08 11.43
CA VAL A 85 3.67 3.59 12.73
C VAL A 85 2.81 2.39 13.13
N HIS A 86 3.18 1.71 14.22
CA HIS A 86 2.49 0.51 14.66
C HIS A 86 0.98 0.73 14.88
N GLU A 87 0.61 1.85 15.48
CA GLU A 87 -0.80 2.20 15.72
C GLU A 87 -1.58 2.36 14.43
N ASP A 88 -0.94 2.82 13.35
CA ASP A 88 -1.57 2.88 12.03
C ASP A 88 -1.85 1.48 11.50
N TRP A 89 -0.94 0.54 11.74
CA TRP A 89 -1.14 -0.86 11.37
C TRP A 89 -2.35 -1.46 12.09
N LEU A 90 -2.53 -1.18 13.37
CA LEU A 90 -3.70 -1.64 14.12
C LEU A 90 -4.99 -1.05 13.54
N ARG A 91 -4.97 0.22 13.15
CA ARG A 91 -6.11 0.88 12.51
C ARG A 91 -6.42 0.27 11.14
N TYR A 92 -5.40 -0.08 10.37
CA TYR A 92 -5.58 -0.71 9.08
C TYR A 92 -6.21 -2.10 9.21
N ARG A 93 -5.79 -2.88 10.18
CA ARG A 93 -6.40 -4.18 10.46
C ARG A 93 -7.88 -4.05 10.75
N HIS A 94 -8.26 -3.03 11.51
CA HIS A 94 -9.66 -2.75 11.79
C HIS A 94 -10.40 -2.32 10.52
N PHE A 95 -9.77 -1.49 9.70
CA PHE A 95 -10.33 -1.06 8.41
C PHE A 95 -10.62 -2.24 7.48
N LEU A 96 -9.77 -3.25 7.45
CA LEU A 96 -9.96 -4.42 6.59
C LEU A 96 -11.24 -5.20 6.92
N GLN A 97 -11.72 -5.13 8.15
CA GLN A 97 -12.95 -5.79 8.57
C GLN A 97 -14.18 -5.16 7.93
N ASP A 98 -14.12 -3.88 7.62
CA ASP A 98 -15.21 -3.14 6.99
C ASP A 98 -14.66 -1.85 6.36
N PRO A 99 -14.16 -1.92 5.11
CA PRO A 99 -13.57 -0.75 4.45
C PRO A 99 -14.58 0.37 4.24
N GLN A 100 -14.41 1.47 4.95
CA GLN A 100 -15.30 2.63 4.90
C GLN A 100 -14.53 3.89 4.52
N PRO A 101 -15.13 4.82 3.79
CA PRO A 101 -16.47 4.77 3.20
C PRO A 101 -16.54 3.80 2.01
N ALA A 102 -17.63 3.03 1.96
CA ALA A 102 -17.77 1.94 0.99
C ALA A 102 -17.67 2.42 -0.47
N GLU A 103 -18.26 3.56 -0.79
CA GLU A 103 -18.24 4.10 -2.16
C GLU A 103 -16.84 4.46 -2.62
N ARG A 104 -15.91 4.71 -1.70
CA ARG A 104 -14.51 4.99 -2.03
C ARG A 104 -13.68 3.73 -2.17
N TRP A 105 -13.96 2.71 -1.36
CA TRP A 105 -13.07 1.57 -1.21
C TRP A 105 -13.58 0.26 -1.80
N ILE A 106 -14.90 0.10 -1.95
CA ILE A 106 -15.50 -1.16 -2.35
C ILE A 106 -16.13 -1.02 -3.74
N SER A 107 -15.84 -2.00 -4.61
CA SER A 107 -16.44 -2.07 -5.95
C SER A 107 -17.96 -2.18 -5.84
N PRO A 108 -18.72 -1.51 -6.72
CA PRO A 108 -20.18 -1.67 -6.74
C PRO A 108 -20.58 -3.14 -6.86
N ALA A 109 -21.66 -3.53 -6.18
CA ALA A 109 -22.12 -4.90 -6.12
C ALA A 109 -22.25 -5.55 -7.50
N GLY A 110 -21.64 -6.72 -7.67
CA GLY A 110 -21.70 -7.48 -8.92
C GLY A 110 -20.86 -6.93 -10.06
N ARG A 111 -20.02 -5.90 -9.84
CA ARG A 111 -19.22 -5.30 -10.90
C ARG A 111 -17.74 -5.27 -10.55
N LYS A 112 -16.92 -5.82 -11.47
CA LYS A 112 -15.47 -5.67 -11.42
C LYS A 112 -15.05 -4.79 -12.58
N PHE A 113 -14.35 -3.72 -12.28
CA PHE A 113 -13.81 -2.83 -13.31
C PHE A 113 -12.32 -3.12 -13.55
N PRO A 114 -11.84 -2.95 -14.79
CA PRO A 114 -10.41 -3.03 -15.06
C PRO A 114 -9.63 -2.04 -14.21
N ARG A 115 -8.37 -2.37 -13.90
CA ARG A 115 -7.53 -1.55 -13.04
C ARG A 115 -7.40 -0.09 -13.49
N ALA A 116 -7.42 0.17 -14.80
CA ALA A 116 -7.34 1.53 -15.34
C ALA A 116 -8.67 2.28 -15.38
N HIS A 117 -9.78 1.61 -15.03
CA HIS A 117 -11.11 2.22 -15.10
C HIS A 117 -11.33 3.19 -13.93
N PRO A 118 -11.96 4.36 -14.17
CA PRO A 118 -12.21 5.35 -13.10
C PRO A 118 -13.04 4.81 -11.93
N GLN A 119 -13.87 3.80 -12.17
CA GLN A 119 -14.70 3.20 -11.12
C GLN A 119 -14.07 2.00 -10.45
N TRP A 120 -12.81 1.67 -10.80
CA TRP A 120 -12.07 0.62 -10.11
C TRP A 120 -11.92 0.95 -8.63
N ARG A 121 -12.08 -0.06 -7.77
CA ARG A 121 -11.88 0.07 -6.31
C ARG A 121 -11.00 -1.07 -5.81
N PRO A 122 -10.22 -0.83 -4.74
CA PRO A 122 -9.26 -1.83 -4.25
C PRO A 122 -9.89 -3.06 -3.61
N PHE A 123 -11.13 -2.97 -3.12
CA PHE A 123 -11.77 -4.05 -2.39
C PHE A 123 -13.05 -4.50 -3.07
N ALA A 124 -13.33 -5.81 -2.97
CA ALA A 124 -14.63 -6.37 -3.36
C ALA A 124 -15.64 -6.28 -2.20
N GLY A 125 -15.16 -6.19 -0.97
CA GLY A 125 -15.96 -6.12 0.24
C GLY A 125 -15.09 -6.28 1.48
N PRO A 126 -15.70 -6.40 2.67
CA PRO A 126 -14.95 -6.71 3.89
C PRO A 126 -14.14 -7.99 3.75
N LEU A 127 -12.97 -8.04 4.37
CA LEU A 127 -12.11 -9.22 4.32
C LEU A 127 -12.50 -10.22 5.41
N SER A 128 -12.53 -11.51 5.02
CA SER A 128 -12.68 -12.61 5.97
C SER A 128 -11.47 -12.65 6.93
N PRO A 129 -11.59 -13.31 8.11
CA PRO A 129 -10.43 -13.49 8.99
C PRO A 129 -9.23 -14.14 8.28
N SER A 130 -9.47 -15.10 7.39
CA SER A 130 -8.43 -15.76 6.60
C SER A 130 -7.73 -14.77 5.67
N SER A 131 -8.49 -13.95 4.95
CA SER A 131 -7.93 -12.93 4.05
C SER A 131 -7.18 -11.84 4.82
N GLN A 132 -7.64 -11.48 6.02
CA GLN A 132 -6.93 -10.54 6.89
C GLN A 132 -5.57 -11.08 7.32
N ARG A 133 -5.52 -12.37 7.68
CA ARG A 133 -4.23 -13.03 8.04
C ARG A 133 -3.28 -13.05 6.86
N GLN A 134 -3.80 -13.36 5.67
CA GLN A 134 -2.98 -13.38 4.45
C GLN A 134 -2.41 -12.00 4.15
N ALA A 135 -3.22 -10.96 4.28
CA ALA A 135 -2.76 -9.58 4.11
C ALA A 135 -1.64 -9.25 5.09
N ALA A 136 -1.78 -9.64 6.37
CA ALA A 136 -0.78 -9.40 7.39
C ALA A 136 0.56 -10.09 7.06
N ILE A 137 0.51 -11.34 6.60
CA ILE A 137 1.70 -12.10 6.21
C ILE A 137 2.42 -11.42 5.05
N ILE A 138 1.67 -11.04 4.02
CA ILE A 138 2.23 -10.39 2.83
C ILE A 138 2.85 -9.03 3.18
N LEU A 139 2.14 -8.22 3.95
CA LEU A 139 2.63 -6.88 4.31
C LEU A 139 3.83 -6.95 5.25
N ASN A 140 3.87 -7.93 6.15
CA ASN A 140 5.05 -8.14 6.97
C ASN A 140 6.26 -8.51 6.12
N ALA A 141 6.06 -9.31 5.08
CA ALA A 141 7.14 -9.65 4.14
C ALA A 141 7.65 -8.41 3.41
N LEU A 142 6.75 -7.53 2.96
CA LEU A 142 7.13 -6.28 2.32
C LEU A 142 7.98 -5.40 3.26
N PHE A 143 7.48 -5.13 4.45
CA PHE A 143 8.18 -4.24 5.39
C PHE A 143 9.51 -4.83 5.84
N SER A 144 9.56 -6.14 6.12
CA SER A 144 10.80 -6.80 6.48
C SER A 144 11.85 -6.68 5.37
N TRP A 145 11.44 -6.87 4.12
CA TRP A 145 12.36 -6.74 2.99
C TRP A 145 12.83 -5.29 2.82
N LEU A 146 11.94 -4.32 2.97
CA LEU A 146 12.31 -2.91 2.87
C LEU A 146 13.29 -2.48 3.96
N VAL A 147 13.17 -3.05 5.16
CA VAL A 147 14.14 -2.82 6.23
C VAL A 147 15.49 -3.46 5.89
N GLN A 148 15.51 -4.69 5.41
CA GLN A 148 16.72 -5.37 4.96
C GLN A 148 17.41 -4.63 3.84
N ALA A 149 16.62 -4.07 2.90
CA ALA A 149 17.14 -3.30 1.79
C ALA A 149 17.65 -1.90 2.19
N GLY A 150 17.47 -1.51 3.43
CA GLY A 150 17.90 -0.20 3.92
C GLY A 150 17.00 0.95 3.54
N TYR A 151 15.86 0.67 2.90
CA TYR A 151 14.90 1.68 2.51
C TYR A 151 14.11 2.21 3.73
N LEU A 152 13.73 1.31 4.63
CA LEU A 152 13.05 1.65 5.89
C LEU A 152 13.97 1.39 7.08
N ALA A 153 13.77 2.15 8.15
CA ALA A 153 14.50 1.97 9.40
C ALA A 153 13.92 0.84 10.23
N GLY A 154 12.60 0.71 10.31
CA GLY A 154 11.93 -0.30 11.13
C GLY A 154 10.68 -0.85 10.47
N ASN A 155 10.20 -1.97 11.00
CA ASN A 155 8.97 -2.62 10.53
C ASN A 155 7.83 -2.30 11.50
N PRO A 156 6.83 -1.49 11.10
CA PRO A 156 5.73 -1.12 12.00
C PRO A 156 4.79 -2.28 12.33
N LEU A 157 4.90 -3.42 11.62
CA LEU A 157 4.07 -4.59 11.85
C LEU A 157 4.70 -5.56 12.87
N ALA A 158 5.97 -5.36 13.16
CA ALA A 158 6.69 -6.25 14.09
C ALA A 158 6.21 -6.11 15.52
#